data_2b7295c336de85cd4384093acb582930
#
_entry.id   2b7295c336de85cd4384093acb582930
#
_cell.length_a   1.000
_cell.length_b   1.000
_cell.length_c   1.000
_cell.angle_alpha   90.00
_cell.angle_beta   90.00
_cell.angle_gamma   90.00
#
_symmetry.space_group_name_H-M   'P 1'
#
loop_
_entity.id
_entity.type
_entity.pdbx_description
1 polymer ?
#
loop_
_entity_poly.entity_id
_entity_poly.type
_entity_poly.pdbx_seq_one_letter_code
_entity_poly.pdbx_strand_id
1 'polypeptide(L)'
;MKRYVSYLCKEIETRKSDILQTLNLNTLYLGGGTPSVLPLYLLEEIIQALHDFSPFVEFTIEVNPDDIVEKGREYVEELLKLGVNRISMGVQSFNDDILKWMNRRHNVKKAKQAFSYLRNAGIDNISIDLIFGISGMSDDMWKDTVLQAIDLAPEHISAYQLSIEEGSVLSYRADKGLYQEVSEMQSSIQYDTLCDLLNKAGYNHYEVSNFALSGKEAIHNSGYWKRVPYVGFGASAHSFIGKHRMWNTNNVPFYTGEYEELTPEDERVEKLMLSLRTSQGIEESYLINNCSKNIIDKLFNSDSLVRVGRSIRIPEKRFFVSDDIIRELI
;
A
#
# COMPACT_ATOMS: atom_id res chain seq x y z
N MET A 1 2.83 -6.10 24.05
CA MET A 1 3.69 -6.55 22.94
C MET A 1 4.08 -8.03 23.08
N LYS A 2 4.87 -8.48 24.07
CA LYS A 2 5.34 -9.90 24.20
C LYS A 2 4.23 -10.93 24.05
N ARG A 3 3.11 -10.77 24.77
CA ARG A 3 1.96 -11.70 24.74
C ARG A 3 1.33 -11.79 23.34
N TYR A 4 1.26 -10.66 22.64
CA TYR A 4 0.77 -10.62 21.25
C TYR A 4 1.71 -11.36 20.30
N VAL A 5 3.03 -11.07 20.36
CA VAL A 5 4.03 -11.74 19.52
C VAL A 5 4.05 -13.25 19.77
N SER A 6 3.97 -13.69 21.02
CA SER A 6 3.89 -15.12 21.34
C SER A 6 2.65 -15.78 20.75
N TYR A 7 1.49 -15.08 20.72
CA TYR A 7 0.28 -15.59 20.10
C TYR A 7 0.40 -15.63 18.56
N LEU A 8 0.98 -14.57 17.97
CA LEU A 8 1.27 -14.48 16.55
C LEU A 8 2.21 -15.61 16.07
N CYS A 9 3.30 -15.87 16.79
CA CYS A 9 4.21 -16.97 16.46
C CYS A 9 3.52 -18.35 16.54
N LYS A 10 2.61 -18.53 17.50
CA LYS A 10 1.82 -19.74 17.59
C LYS A 10 0.85 -19.88 16.41
N GLU A 11 0.22 -18.80 15.97
CA GLU A 11 -0.62 -18.80 14.77
C GLU A 11 0.20 -19.19 13.53
N ILE A 12 1.37 -18.58 13.33
CA ILE A 12 2.28 -18.91 12.23
C ILE A 12 2.59 -20.40 12.23
N GLU A 13 2.95 -20.97 13.38
CA GLU A 13 3.31 -22.39 13.50
C GLU A 13 2.13 -23.31 13.16
N THR A 14 0.91 -22.96 13.61
CA THR A 14 -0.29 -23.78 13.33
C THR A 14 -0.77 -23.67 11.90
N ARG A 15 -0.43 -22.59 11.17
CA ARG A 15 -0.86 -22.32 9.80
C ARG A 15 0.25 -22.45 8.76
N LYS A 16 1.34 -23.15 9.07
CA LYS A 16 2.45 -23.39 8.12
C LYS A 16 1.98 -24.03 6.82
N SER A 17 0.99 -24.93 6.86
CA SER A 17 0.41 -25.53 5.66
C SER A 17 -0.26 -24.52 4.72
N ASP A 18 -0.81 -23.44 5.28
CA ASP A 18 -1.44 -22.36 4.48
C ASP A 18 -0.35 -21.59 3.72
N ILE A 19 0.79 -21.32 4.37
CA ILE A 19 1.94 -20.63 3.75
C ILE A 19 2.42 -21.40 2.52
N LEU A 20 2.51 -22.73 2.60
CA LEU A 20 2.96 -23.58 1.49
C LEU A 20 2.08 -23.45 0.24
N GLN A 21 0.82 -23.03 0.40
CA GLN A 21 -0.10 -22.78 -0.72
C GLN A 21 0.11 -21.41 -1.37
N THR A 22 0.92 -20.52 -0.77
CA THR A 22 1.08 -19.12 -1.17
C THR A 22 2.50 -18.75 -1.64
N LEU A 23 3.39 -19.72 -1.77
CA LEU A 23 4.81 -19.49 -2.09
C LEU A 23 5.10 -18.95 -3.51
N ASN A 24 4.08 -18.70 -4.32
CA ASN A 24 4.26 -18.23 -5.70
C ASN A 24 5.02 -16.90 -5.82
N LEU A 25 4.91 -16.01 -4.83
CA LEU A 25 5.66 -14.74 -4.81
C LEU A 25 6.81 -14.75 -3.81
N ASN A 26 6.79 -15.63 -2.81
CA ASN A 26 7.77 -15.69 -1.71
C ASN A 26 8.15 -14.31 -1.16
N THR A 27 7.15 -13.53 -0.74
CA THR A 27 7.32 -12.20 -0.15
C THR A 27 6.87 -12.20 1.30
N LEU A 28 7.51 -11.35 2.12
CA LEU A 28 7.10 -11.07 3.50
C LEU A 28 6.86 -9.57 3.67
N TYR A 29 5.72 -9.23 4.26
CA TYR A 29 5.35 -7.85 4.56
C TYR A 29 4.97 -7.71 6.03
N LEU A 30 5.71 -6.91 6.77
CA LEU A 30 5.40 -6.52 8.14
C LEU A 30 4.77 -5.13 8.14
N GLY A 31 3.47 -5.06 8.41
CA GLY A 31 2.68 -3.82 8.35
C GLY A 31 1.43 -3.86 9.22
N GLY A 32 0.45 -3.01 8.89
CA GLY A 32 -0.88 -2.96 9.52
C GLY A 32 -0.95 -2.18 10.84
N GLY A 33 0.14 -1.66 11.30
CA GLY A 33 0.28 -0.78 12.46
C GLY A 33 1.58 -0.03 12.31
N THR A 34 2.48 -0.17 13.27
CA THR A 34 3.82 0.37 13.16
C THR A 34 4.83 -0.67 13.66
N PRO A 35 5.25 -1.61 12.81
CA PRO A 35 6.19 -2.66 13.20
C PRO A 35 7.50 -2.14 13.78
N SER A 36 7.96 -0.97 13.32
CA SER A 36 9.16 -0.31 13.85
C SER A 36 9.08 0.08 15.33
N VAL A 37 7.90 0.08 15.94
CA VAL A 37 7.74 0.29 17.41
C VAL A 37 8.22 -0.92 18.20
N LEU A 38 8.16 -2.13 17.61
CA LEU A 38 8.57 -3.35 18.31
C LEU A 38 10.06 -3.31 18.69
N PRO A 39 10.42 -3.79 19.88
CA PRO A 39 11.80 -4.10 20.18
C PRO A 39 12.36 -5.15 19.22
N LEU A 40 13.64 -5.03 18.85
CA LEU A 40 14.29 -5.88 17.86
C LEU A 40 14.11 -7.38 18.16
N TYR A 41 14.31 -7.81 19.40
CA TYR A 41 14.18 -9.22 19.77
C TYR A 41 12.76 -9.80 19.51
N LEU A 42 11.71 -8.98 19.52
CA LEU A 42 10.35 -9.42 19.17
C LEU A 42 10.16 -9.54 17.64
N LEU A 43 10.82 -8.70 16.85
CA LEU A 43 10.88 -8.87 15.40
C LEU A 43 11.65 -10.16 15.04
N GLU A 44 12.77 -10.41 15.73
CA GLU A 44 13.55 -11.65 15.58
C GLU A 44 12.70 -12.89 15.87
N GLU A 45 11.90 -12.90 16.95
CA GLU A 45 10.99 -14.01 17.27
C GLU A 45 9.98 -14.27 16.14
N ILE A 46 9.39 -13.22 15.54
CA ILE A 46 8.44 -13.34 14.43
C ILE A 46 9.15 -13.91 13.18
N ILE A 47 10.32 -13.36 12.84
CA ILE A 47 11.08 -13.76 11.65
C ILE A 47 11.59 -15.20 11.81
N GLN A 48 11.99 -15.60 13.01
CA GLN A 48 12.40 -16.97 13.30
C GLN A 48 11.27 -17.97 13.11
N ALA A 49 10.01 -17.59 13.43
CA ALA A 49 8.85 -18.45 13.17
C ALA A 49 8.59 -18.67 11.68
N LEU A 50 9.13 -17.80 10.82
CA LEU A 50 9.01 -17.87 9.35
C LEU A 50 10.30 -18.37 8.68
N HIS A 51 11.32 -18.78 9.44
CA HIS A 51 12.64 -19.14 8.93
C HIS A 51 12.59 -20.21 7.82
N ASP A 52 11.69 -21.20 7.94
CA ASP A 52 11.58 -22.29 6.97
C ASP A 52 11.17 -21.82 5.55
N PHE A 53 10.67 -20.59 5.42
CA PHE A 53 10.20 -19.98 4.18
C PHE A 53 11.15 -18.95 3.59
N SER A 54 12.24 -18.64 4.30
CA SER A 54 13.29 -17.71 3.85
C SER A 54 14.24 -18.37 2.82
N PRO A 55 15.00 -17.60 1.99
CA PRO A 55 14.95 -16.14 1.90
C PRO A 55 13.74 -15.64 1.10
N PHE A 56 13.24 -14.45 1.46
CA PHE A 56 12.18 -13.78 0.73
C PHE A 56 12.77 -12.92 -0.40
N VAL A 57 12.13 -12.92 -1.58
CA VAL A 57 12.55 -12.07 -2.71
C VAL A 57 12.27 -10.59 -2.42
N GLU A 58 11.18 -10.31 -1.67
CA GLU A 58 10.88 -9.01 -1.10
C GLU A 58 10.46 -9.19 0.35
N PHE A 59 11.22 -8.59 1.25
CA PHE A 59 10.88 -8.49 2.65
C PHE A 59 10.75 -7.02 3.04
N THR A 60 9.51 -6.56 3.10
CA THR A 60 9.15 -5.18 3.44
C THR A 60 8.80 -5.05 4.93
N ILE A 61 9.26 -3.96 5.54
CA ILE A 61 8.79 -3.50 6.85
C ILE A 61 8.33 -2.04 6.77
N GLU A 62 7.15 -1.75 7.37
CA GLU A 62 6.68 -0.40 7.58
C GLU A 62 7.39 0.26 8.76
N VAL A 63 7.83 1.51 8.55
CA VAL A 63 8.53 2.27 9.58
C VAL A 63 8.01 3.70 9.71
N ASN A 64 8.04 4.23 10.92
CA ASN A 64 7.88 5.67 11.13
C ASN A 64 9.26 6.36 11.20
N PRO A 65 9.39 7.58 10.65
CA PRO A 65 10.62 8.35 10.73
C PRO A 65 11.17 8.52 12.15
N ASP A 66 10.30 8.74 13.15
CA ASP A 66 10.72 8.87 14.56
C ASP A 66 11.44 7.63 15.06
N ASP A 67 10.88 6.45 14.79
CA ASP A 67 11.43 5.19 15.30
C ASP A 67 12.82 4.94 14.71
N ILE A 68 13.02 5.28 13.43
CA ILE A 68 14.34 5.17 12.77
C ILE A 68 15.34 6.15 13.37
N VAL A 69 14.93 7.41 13.62
CA VAL A 69 15.83 8.41 14.22
C VAL A 69 16.18 8.05 15.68
N GLU A 70 15.20 7.59 16.47
CA GLU A 70 15.39 7.22 17.86
C GLU A 70 16.27 5.97 18.03
N LYS A 71 16.06 4.95 17.20
CA LYS A 71 16.80 3.69 17.25
C LYS A 71 18.15 3.75 16.54
N GLY A 72 18.34 4.71 15.65
CA GLY A 72 19.58 4.98 14.96
C GLY A 72 19.94 3.98 13.86
N ARG A 73 21.13 4.19 13.30
CA ARG A 73 21.65 3.40 12.18
C ARG A 73 21.83 1.92 12.53
N GLU A 74 22.28 1.61 13.73
CA GLU A 74 22.51 0.25 14.20
C GLU A 74 21.24 -0.62 14.10
N TYR A 75 20.07 -0.04 14.42
CA TYR A 75 18.80 -0.73 14.26
C TYR A 75 18.51 -1.09 12.80
N VAL A 76 18.82 -0.21 11.85
CA VAL A 76 18.64 -0.48 10.42
C VAL A 76 19.59 -1.58 9.94
N GLU A 77 20.83 -1.59 10.43
CA GLU A 77 21.81 -2.65 10.13
C GLU A 77 21.34 -4.03 10.65
N GLU A 78 20.68 -4.07 11.82
CA GLU A 78 20.07 -5.31 12.32
C GLU A 78 18.86 -5.74 11.46
N LEU A 79 18.00 -4.81 10.99
CA LEU A 79 16.92 -5.15 10.07
C LEU A 79 17.48 -5.81 8.78
N LEU A 80 18.57 -5.29 8.23
CA LEU A 80 19.23 -5.89 7.07
C LEU A 80 19.73 -7.31 7.36
N LYS A 81 20.32 -7.57 8.54
CA LYS A 81 20.76 -8.90 8.95
C LYS A 81 19.59 -9.88 9.10
N LEU A 82 18.41 -9.39 9.44
CA LEU A 82 17.18 -10.18 9.51
C LEU A 82 16.57 -10.46 8.13
N GLY A 83 17.16 -9.93 7.06
CA GLY A 83 16.73 -10.16 5.68
C GLY A 83 15.77 -9.11 5.12
N VAL A 84 15.48 -8.03 5.87
CA VAL A 84 14.70 -6.89 5.34
C VAL A 84 15.46 -6.27 4.17
N ASN A 85 14.81 -6.20 3.01
CA ASN A 85 15.41 -5.66 1.77
C ASN A 85 14.57 -4.54 1.15
N ARG A 86 13.42 -4.19 1.74
CA ARG A 86 12.58 -3.07 1.35
C ARG A 86 12.01 -2.37 2.60
N ILE A 87 11.98 -1.05 2.58
CA ILE A 87 11.37 -0.23 3.63
C ILE A 87 10.19 0.56 3.04
N SER A 88 9.03 0.59 3.75
CA SER A 88 7.96 1.56 3.50
C SER A 88 7.95 2.56 4.64
N MET A 89 8.28 3.82 4.34
CA MET A 89 8.42 4.88 5.35
C MET A 89 7.24 5.86 5.28
N GLY A 90 6.42 5.86 6.34
CA GLY A 90 5.27 6.74 6.47
C GLY A 90 5.63 8.20 6.74
N VAL A 91 6.05 8.94 5.72
CA VAL A 91 6.38 10.38 5.80
C VAL A 91 5.13 11.23 5.83
N GLN A 92 4.16 10.91 5.00
CA GLN A 92 2.84 11.53 4.82
C GLN A 92 2.89 12.94 4.21
N SER A 93 3.78 13.82 4.64
CA SER A 93 3.95 15.18 4.09
C SER A 93 5.35 15.72 4.41
N PHE A 94 5.84 16.63 3.58
CA PHE A 94 7.02 17.46 3.85
C PHE A 94 6.63 18.89 4.26
N ASN A 95 5.52 19.03 4.98
CA ASN A 95 5.08 20.28 5.60
C ASN A 95 4.79 20.05 7.08
N ASP A 96 5.48 20.78 7.97
CA ASP A 96 5.39 20.59 9.41
C ASP A 96 3.99 20.92 9.99
N ASP A 97 3.26 21.87 9.42
CA ASP A 97 1.92 22.20 9.87
C ASP A 97 0.92 21.08 9.53
N ILE A 98 1.05 20.46 8.34
CA ILE A 98 0.26 19.31 7.94
C ILE A 98 0.59 18.11 8.81
N LEU A 99 1.86 17.83 9.06
CA LEU A 99 2.28 16.72 9.95
C LEU A 99 1.72 16.90 11.37
N LYS A 100 1.76 18.11 11.91
CA LYS A 100 1.19 18.46 13.20
C LYS A 100 -0.33 18.30 13.21
N TRP A 101 -1.01 18.73 12.16
CA TRP A 101 -2.45 18.55 12.01
C TRP A 101 -2.84 17.06 11.99
N MET A 102 -2.04 16.22 11.32
CA MET A 102 -2.20 14.76 11.28
C MET A 102 -1.79 14.07 12.59
N ASN A 103 -1.38 14.82 13.61
CA ASN A 103 -0.87 14.29 14.87
C ASN A 103 0.35 13.35 14.70
N ARG A 104 1.21 13.64 13.71
CA ARG A 104 2.45 12.87 13.51
C ARG A 104 3.50 13.25 14.53
N ARG A 105 4.28 12.26 14.99
CA ARG A 105 5.36 12.47 16.00
C ARG A 105 6.59 13.09 15.38
N HIS A 106 6.84 12.86 14.10
CA HIS A 106 7.98 13.40 13.37
C HIS A 106 7.65 14.75 12.71
N ASN A 107 8.70 15.44 12.35
CA ASN A 107 8.68 16.63 11.49
C ASN A 107 9.50 16.37 10.21
N VAL A 108 9.51 17.32 9.28
CA VAL A 108 10.24 17.24 7.99
C VAL A 108 11.72 16.92 8.20
N LYS A 109 12.37 17.57 9.18
CA LYS A 109 13.79 17.32 9.49
C LYS A 109 14.05 15.87 9.88
N LYS A 110 13.21 15.29 10.75
CA LYS A 110 13.31 13.89 11.18
C LYS A 110 13.04 12.94 10.01
N ALA A 111 12.05 13.23 9.13
CA ALA A 111 11.79 12.42 7.95
C ALA A 111 13.01 12.32 7.03
N LYS A 112 13.66 13.45 6.73
CA LYS A 112 14.90 13.50 5.93
C LYS A 112 16.07 12.79 6.62
N GLN A 113 16.19 12.94 7.93
CA GLN A 113 17.21 12.26 8.74
C GLN A 113 17.02 10.74 8.73
N ALA A 114 15.77 10.26 8.91
CA ALA A 114 15.44 8.85 8.85
C ALA A 114 15.79 8.26 7.48
N PHE A 115 15.42 8.94 6.39
CA PHE A 115 15.78 8.53 5.04
C PHE A 115 17.30 8.40 4.87
N SER A 116 18.06 9.39 5.35
CA SER A 116 19.52 9.35 5.32
C SER A 116 20.10 8.17 6.12
N TYR A 117 19.52 7.83 7.26
CA TYR A 117 19.95 6.66 8.05
C TYR A 117 19.73 5.35 7.29
N LEU A 118 18.56 5.20 6.65
CA LEU A 118 18.24 4.04 5.82
C LEU A 118 19.26 3.89 4.67
N ARG A 119 19.50 4.96 3.92
CA ARG A 119 20.48 4.97 2.80
C ARG A 119 21.89 4.64 3.27
N ASN A 120 22.35 5.30 4.34
CA ASN A 120 23.71 5.11 4.86
C ASN A 120 23.92 3.72 5.46
N ALA A 121 22.88 3.02 5.85
CA ALA A 121 22.94 1.63 6.29
C ALA A 121 22.95 0.63 5.12
N GLY A 122 22.65 1.08 3.88
CA GLY A 122 22.68 0.25 2.68
C GLY A 122 21.32 -0.23 2.18
N ILE A 123 20.19 0.35 2.66
CA ILE A 123 18.87 0.08 2.07
C ILE A 123 18.79 0.76 0.70
N ASP A 124 18.61 0.00 -0.35
CA ASP A 124 18.52 0.43 -1.75
C ASP A 124 17.11 0.29 -2.36
N ASN A 125 16.12 -0.02 -1.53
CA ASN A 125 14.70 -0.08 -1.90
C ASN A 125 13.84 0.57 -0.80
N ILE A 126 13.63 1.88 -0.94
CA ILE A 126 12.86 2.68 0.02
C ILE A 126 11.62 3.21 -0.67
N SER A 127 10.45 2.95 -0.08
CA SER A 127 9.18 3.60 -0.40
C SER A 127 8.95 4.76 0.55
N ILE A 128 8.47 5.89 0.02
CA ILE A 128 7.93 7.01 0.80
C ILE A 128 6.43 7.04 0.61
N ASP A 129 5.68 7.04 1.71
CA ASP A 129 4.23 7.13 1.69
C ASP A 129 3.81 8.59 1.95
N LEU A 130 2.96 9.13 1.07
CA LEU A 130 2.43 10.50 1.10
C LEU A 130 0.91 10.48 1.17
N ILE A 131 0.31 11.54 1.72
CA ILE A 131 -1.15 11.73 1.78
C ILE A 131 -1.51 13.09 1.19
N PHE A 132 -2.45 13.09 0.24
CA PHE A 132 -3.05 14.29 -0.34
C PHE A 132 -4.54 14.41 -0.02
N GLY A 133 -5.21 15.47 -0.48
CA GLY A 133 -6.64 15.67 -0.21
C GLY A 133 -6.91 16.05 1.24
N ILE A 134 -5.99 16.72 1.90
CA ILE A 134 -6.12 17.16 3.30
C ILE A 134 -6.68 18.57 3.34
N SER A 135 -7.74 18.79 4.12
CA SER A 135 -8.29 20.13 4.35
C SER A 135 -7.23 21.07 4.94
N GLY A 136 -7.05 22.22 4.31
CA GLY A 136 -5.98 23.19 4.66
C GLY A 136 -4.65 22.97 3.96
N MET A 137 -4.48 21.89 3.19
CA MET A 137 -3.33 21.71 2.31
C MET A 137 -3.60 22.41 0.98
N SER A 138 -2.84 23.49 0.67
CA SER A 138 -2.91 24.12 -0.65
C SER A 138 -2.22 23.28 -1.72
N ASP A 139 -2.54 23.56 -3.00
CA ASP A 139 -1.89 22.89 -4.13
C ASP A 139 -0.39 23.14 -4.18
N ASP A 140 0.06 24.33 -3.76
CA ASP A 140 1.49 24.66 -3.66
C ASP A 140 2.18 23.87 -2.54
N MET A 141 1.53 23.69 -1.38
CA MET A 141 2.05 22.84 -0.27
C MET A 141 2.17 21.40 -0.70
N TRP A 142 1.18 20.89 -1.44
CA TRP A 142 1.22 19.54 -2.00
C TRP A 142 2.34 19.39 -3.02
N LYS A 143 2.42 20.30 -3.98
CA LYS A 143 3.47 20.33 -5.00
C LYS A 143 4.87 20.34 -4.37
N ASP A 144 5.09 21.18 -3.35
CA ASP A 144 6.37 21.23 -2.62
C ASP A 144 6.66 19.91 -1.90
N THR A 145 5.64 19.26 -1.30
CA THR A 145 5.76 17.93 -0.68
C THR A 145 6.23 16.87 -1.70
N VAL A 146 5.64 16.83 -2.89
CA VAL A 146 6.03 15.89 -3.95
C VAL A 146 7.46 16.16 -4.44
N LEU A 147 7.82 17.43 -4.65
CA LEU A 147 9.19 17.81 -5.06
C LEU A 147 10.23 17.41 -4.02
N GLN A 148 9.96 17.63 -2.73
CA GLN A 148 10.86 17.20 -1.66
C GLN A 148 10.99 15.67 -1.57
N ALA A 149 9.92 14.91 -1.87
CA ALA A 149 9.99 13.47 -1.98
C ALA A 149 10.89 13.02 -3.14
N ILE A 150 10.74 13.66 -4.31
CA ILE A 150 11.58 13.40 -5.50
C ILE A 150 13.06 13.72 -5.21
N ASP A 151 13.34 14.81 -4.53
CA ASP A 151 14.73 15.23 -4.18
C ASP A 151 15.45 14.20 -3.28
N LEU A 152 14.72 13.42 -2.49
CA LEU A 152 15.28 12.32 -1.70
C LEU A 152 15.64 11.11 -2.57
N ALA A 153 15.15 11.04 -3.80
CA ALA A 153 15.35 9.96 -4.76
C ALA A 153 15.04 8.56 -4.17
N PRO A 154 13.83 8.32 -3.63
CA PRO A 154 13.41 6.98 -3.25
C PRO A 154 13.17 6.13 -4.52
N GLU A 155 13.20 4.81 -4.39
CA GLU A 155 12.88 3.90 -5.48
C GLU A 155 11.39 3.80 -5.76
N HIS A 156 10.57 4.15 -4.76
CA HIS A 156 9.12 3.99 -4.80
C HIS A 156 8.43 5.12 -4.02
N ILE A 157 7.28 5.56 -4.50
CA ILE A 157 6.43 6.54 -3.82
C ILE A 157 4.99 6.02 -3.85
N SER A 158 4.38 5.90 -2.66
CA SER A 158 2.96 5.67 -2.49
C SER A 158 2.28 7.00 -2.17
N ALA A 159 1.16 7.31 -2.82
CA ALA A 159 0.40 8.51 -2.51
C ALA A 159 -1.09 8.17 -2.42
N TYR A 160 -1.66 8.42 -1.26
CA TYR A 160 -3.04 8.10 -0.93
C TYR A 160 -3.86 9.37 -0.73
N GLN A 161 -5.08 9.39 -1.27
CA GLN A 161 -6.04 10.40 -0.87
C GLN A 161 -6.47 10.14 0.57
N LEU A 162 -6.57 11.20 1.39
CA LEU A 162 -7.11 11.08 2.74
C LEU A 162 -8.57 10.59 2.66
N SER A 163 -8.85 9.44 3.26
CA SER A 163 -10.21 8.92 3.44
C SER A 163 -10.67 9.07 4.89
N ILE A 164 -11.96 9.26 5.09
CA ILE A 164 -12.57 9.30 6.41
C ILE A 164 -13.11 7.91 6.73
N GLU A 165 -12.36 7.16 7.50
CA GLU A 165 -12.79 5.83 7.96
C GLU A 165 -13.83 5.95 9.06
N GLU A 166 -14.93 5.19 8.97
CA GLU A 166 -15.97 5.13 9.98
C GLU A 166 -15.40 4.77 11.36
N GLY A 167 -15.86 5.45 12.41
CA GLY A 167 -15.35 5.25 13.78
C GLY A 167 -13.98 5.89 14.06
N SER A 168 -13.35 6.53 13.09
CA SER A 168 -12.10 7.29 13.29
C SER A 168 -12.36 8.63 14.02
N VAL A 169 -11.30 9.19 14.61
CA VAL A 169 -11.34 10.55 15.17
C VAL A 169 -11.73 11.59 14.12
N LEU A 170 -11.31 11.37 12.87
CA LEU A 170 -11.61 12.27 11.76
C LEU A 170 -13.10 12.18 11.37
N SER A 171 -13.68 10.97 11.34
CA SER A 171 -15.12 10.76 11.15
C SER A 171 -15.93 11.50 12.21
N TYR A 172 -15.58 11.33 13.49
CA TYR A 172 -16.23 12.08 14.58
C TYR A 172 -16.14 13.61 14.41
N ARG A 173 -14.98 14.13 13.95
CA ARG A 173 -14.83 15.58 13.68
C ARG A 173 -15.67 16.04 12.50
N ALA A 174 -15.77 15.23 11.44
CA ALA A 174 -16.62 15.53 10.29
C ALA A 174 -18.09 15.57 10.69
N ASP A 175 -18.58 14.61 11.46
CA ASP A 175 -19.96 14.56 11.96
C ASP A 175 -20.32 15.78 12.84
N LYS A 176 -19.33 16.36 13.52
CA LYS A 176 -19.48 17.58 14.33
C LYS A 176 -19.29 18.88 13.54
N GLY A 177 -19.04 18.80 12.22
CA GLY A 177 -18.74 19.98 11.40
C GLY A 177 -17.40 20.65 11.72
N LEU A 178 -16.50 19.94 12.42
CA LEU A 178 -15.16 20.41 12.80
C LEU A 178 -14.10 20.05 11.74
N TYR A 179 -14.47 19.27 10.74
CA TYR A 179 -13.66 18.94 9.58
C TYR A 179 -14.55 18.90 8.34
N GLN A 180 -14.05 19.46 7.27
CA GLN A 180 -14.68 19.39 5.96
C GLN A 180 -13.67 18.81 4.97
N GLU A 181 -14.09 17.80 4.22
CA GLU A 181 -13.29 17.23 3.15
C GLU A 181 -13.02 18.27 2.06
N VAL A 182 -11.91 18.12 1.39
CA VAL A 182 -11.64 18.91 0.17
C VAL A 182 -12.59 18.48 -0.94
N SER A 183 -12.84 19.37 -1.90
CA SER A 183 -13.66 19.02 -3.06
C SER A 183 -12.95 17.96 -3.92
N GLU A 184 -13.75 17.12 -4.61
CA GLU A 184 -13.23 16.17 -5.58
C GLU A 184 -12.36 16.85 -6.65
N MET A 185 -12.73 18.06 -7.07
CA MET A 185 -11.95 18.86 -8.01
C MET A 185 -10.55 19.17 -7.48
N GLN A 186 -10.44 19.56 -6.21
CA GLN A 186 -9.12 19.82 -5.61
C GLN A 186 -8.30 18.54 -5.46
N SER A 187 -8.91 17.45 -5.03
CA SER A 187 -8.22 16.15 -4.98
C SER A 187 -7.74 15.70 -6.36
N SER A 188 -8.53 15.91 -7.40
CA SER A 188 -8.14 15.62 -8.80
C SER A 188 -6.95 16.48 -9.23
N ILE A 189 -6.95 17.79 -8.95
CA ILE A 189 -5.82 18.68 -9.28
C ILE A 189 -4.54 18.23 -8.56
N GLN A 190 -4.64 17.84 -7.29
CA GLN A 190 -3.50 17.34 -6.52
C GLN A 190 -2.98 16.02 -7.08
N TYR A 191 -3.89 15.11 -7.46
CA TYR A 191 -3.52 13.86 -8.10
C TYR A 191 -2.84 14.06 -9.46
N ASP A 192 -3.38 14.93 -10.31
CA ASP A 192 -2.77 15.26 -11.60
C ASP A 192 -1.38 15.88 -11.42
N THR A 193 -1.22 16.77 -10.43
CA THR A 193 0.08 17.36 -10.07
C THR A 193 1.09 16.28 -9.67
N LEU A 194 0.67 15.31 -8.86
CA LEU A 194 1.49 14.16 -8.47
C LEU A 194 1.95 13.36 -9.68
N CYS A 195 0.99 12.94 -10.53
CA CYS A 195 1.26 12.14 -11.73
C CYS A 195 2.24 12.85 -12.67
N ASP A 196 2.04 14.14 -12.91
CA ASP A 196 2.89 14.95 -13.78
C ASP A 196 4.32 15.07 -13.26
N LEU A 197 4.49 15.33 -11.97
CA LEU A 197 5.80 15.52 -11.35
C LEU A 197 6.57 14.20 -11.29
N LEU A 198 5.93 13.11 -10.87
CA LEU A 198 6.57 11.80 -10.76
C LEU A 198 6.94 11.23 -12.13
N ASN A 199 6.07 11.39 -13.13
CA ASN A 199 6.37 10.96 -14.50
C ASN A 199 7.58 11.73 -15.06
N LYS A 200 7.65 13.07 -14.87
CA LYS A 200 8.80 13.88 -15.27
C LYS A 200 10.08 13.48 -14.55
N ALA A 201 9.99 12.97 -13.33
CA ALA A 201 11.11 12.47 -12.53
C ALA A 201 11.49 11.01 -12.88
N GLY A 202 10.80 10.36 -13.85
CA GLY A 202 11.12 9.02 -14.33
C GLY A 202 10.48 7.87 -13.54
N TYR A 203 9.49 8.16 -12.69
CA TYR A 203 8.70 7.11 -12.02
C TYR A 203 7.59 6.61 -12.94
N ASN A 204 7.43 5.30 -12.99
CA ASN A 204 6.31 4.63 -13.65
C ASN A 204 5.09 4.60 -12.74
N HIS A 205 3.96 5.08 -13.20
CA HIS A 205 2.67 4.96 -12.52
C HIS A 205 2.11 3.56 -12.79
N TYR A 206 2.42 2.58 -11.93
CA TYR A 206 2.11 1.18 -12.24
C TYR A 206 0.76 0.70 -11.70
N GLU A 207 0.18 1.41 -10.73
CA GLU A 207 -1.20 1.22 -10.24
C GLU A 207 -1.70 2.51 -9.57
N VAL A 208 -2.99 2.54 -9.21
CA VAL A 208 -3.74 3.75 -8.84
C VAL A 208 -3.06 4.68 -7.83
N SER A 209 -2.31 4.14 -6.86
CA SER A 209 -1.70 4.91 -5.76
C SER A 209 -0.17 4.83 -5.73
N ASN A 210 0.45 4.01 -6.58
CA ASN A 210 1.87 3.69 -6.45
C ASN A 210 2.68 3.99 -7.72
N PHE A 211 3.85 4.57 -7.49
CA PHE A 211 4.81 4.98 -8.50
C PHE A 211 6.18 4.41 -8.16
N ALA A 212 6.90 3.89 -9.14
CA ALA A 212 8.20 3.27 -8.92
C ALA A 212 9.18 3.56 -10.05
N LEU A 213 10.46 3.60 -9.74
CA LEU A 213 11.51 3.46 -10.74
C LEU A 213 11.43 2.05 -11.37
N SER A 214 11.86 1.92 -12.62
CA SER A 214 11.79 0.66 -13.36
C SER A 214 12.42 -0.49 -12.58
N GLY A 215 11.66 -1.58 -12.36
CA GLY A 215 12.08 -2.76 -11.61
C GLY A 215 12.09 -2.59 -10.08
N LYS A 216 11.47 -1.52 -9.58
CA LYS A 216 11.30 -1.25 -8.14
C LYS A 216 9.82 -1.22 -7.71
N GLU A 217 8.93 -1.72 -8.56
CA GLU A 217 7.52 -1.93 -8.21
C GLU A 217 7.43 -2.91 -7.03
N ALA A 218 6.55 -2.62 -6.06
CA ALA A 218 6.36 -3.48 -4.88
C ALA A 218 5.79 -4.84 -5.31
N ILE A 219 6.58 -5.92 -5.14
CA ILE A 219 6.21 -7.28 -5.57
C ILE A 219 5.03 -7.77 -4.75
N HIS A 220 5.09 -7.60 -3.42
CA HIS A 220 4.02 -8.02 -2.51
C HIS A 220 2.69 -7.33 -2.85
N ASN A 221 2.70 -6.01 -2.98
CA ASN A 221 1.52 -5.22 -3.32
C ASN A 221 0.95 -5.57 -4.70
N SER A 222 1.84 -5.79 -5.69
CA SER A 222 1.47 -6.24 -7.02
C SER A 222 0.79 -7.62 -7.02
N GLY A 223 1.09 -8.45 -6.01
CA GLY A 223 0.43 -9.73 -5.79
C GLY A 223 -1.05 -9.59 -5.51
N TYR A 224 -1.46 -8.60 -4.71
CA TYR A 224 -2.88 -8.34 -4.43
C TYR A 224 -3.65 -7.97 -5.70
N TRP A 225 -3.10 -7.07 -6.53
CA TRP A 225 -3.71 -6.69 -7.81
C TRP A 225 -3.87 -7.85 -8.78
N LYS A 226 -2.98 -8.84 -8.71
CA LYS A 226 -2.99 -10.06 -9.54
C LYS A 226 -3.78 -11.19 -8.91
N ARG A 227 -4.41 -11.01 -7.76
CA ARG A 227 -5.09 -12.05 -6.99
C ARG A 227 -4.20 -13.26 -6.69
N VAL A 228 -2.92 -13.02 -6.44
CA VAL A 228 -2.02 -14.08 -5.98
C VAL A 228 -2.41 -14.48 -4.56
N PRO A 229 -2.52 -15.79 -4.25
CA PRO A 229 -2.81 -16.24 -2.90
C PRO A 229 -1.81 -15.71 -1.87
N TYR A 230 -2.31 -15.32 -0.69
CA TYR A 230 -1.49 -14.85 0.43
C TYR A 230 -2.10 -15.24 1.76
N VAL A 231 -1.26 -15.32 2.79
CA VAL A 231 -1.66 -15.57 4.18
C VAL A 231 -1.28 -14.37 5.04
N GLY A 232 -2.25 -13.80 5.73
CA GLY A 232 -2.05 -12.79 6.75
C GLY A 232 -2.10 -13.40 8.16
N PHE A 233 -1.25 -12.89 9.04
CA PHE A 233 -1.15 -13.28 10.44
C PHE A 233 -1.31 -12.06 11.33
N GLY A 234 -1.92 -12.25 12.50
CA GLY A 234 -2.14 -11.17 13.45
C GLY A 234 -3.57 -10.63 13.43
N ALA A 235 -3.88 -9.76 14.40
CA ALA A 235 -5.19 -9.12 14.50
C ALA A 235 -5.50 -8.30 13.24
N SER A 236 -6.74 -8.42 12.75
CA SER A 236 -7.23 -7.79 11.51
C SER A 236 -6.52 -8.20 10.22
N ALA A 237 -5.64 -9.20 10.26
CA ALA A 237 -4.97 -9.68 9.06
C ALA A 237 -5.93 -10.44 8.15
N HIS A 238 -5.82 -10.22 6.85
CA HIS A 238 -6.58 -10.90 5.81
C HIS A 238 -5.74 -11.96 5.12
N SER A 239 -6.39 -13.01 4.60
CA SER A 239 -5.78 -14.04 3.78
C SER A 239 -6.67 -14.34 2.58
N PHE A 240 -6.06 -14.78 1.48
CA PHE A 240 -6.76 -15.24 0.28
C PHE A 240 -6.12 -16.52 -0.23
N ILE A 241 -6.84 -17.64 -0.18
CA ILE A 241 -6.36 -18.96 -0.63
C ILE A 241 -7.48 -19.65 -1.41
N GLY A 242 -7.22 -19.96 -2.66
CA GLY A 242 -8.19 -20.58 -3.55
C GLY A 242 -9.41 -19.68 -3.75
N LYS A 243 -10.58 -20.12 -3.26
CA LYS A 243 -11.84 -19.36 -3.28
C LYS A 243 -12.19 -18.76 -1.92
N HIS A 244 -11.32 -18.87 -0.93
CA HIS A 244 -11.62 -18.42 0.42
C HIS A 244 -10.89 -17.11 0.71
N ARG A 245 -11.67 -16.15 1.19
CA ARG A 245 -11.16 -14.97 1.88
C ARG A 245 -11.34 -15.20 3.37
N MET A 246 -10.28 -14.97 4.13
CA MET A 246 -10.26 -15.16 5.57
C MET A 246 -9.76 -13.89 6.23
N TRP A 247 -10.22 -13.59 7.42
CA TRP A 247 -9.72 -12.48 8.22
C TRP A 247 -9.73 -12.82 9.70
N ASN A 248 -8.81 -12.23 10.42
CA ASN A 248 -8.75 -12.29 11.86
C ASN A 248 -9.53 -11.13 12.48
N THR A 249 -10.22 -11.36 13.58
CA THR A 249 -10.85 -10.28 14.35
C THR A 249 -9.81 -9.29 14.88
N ASN A 250 -10.25 -8.07 15.23
CA ASN A 250 -9.35 -7.02 15.73
C ASN A 250 -9.04 -7.10 17.23
N ASN A 251 -9.40 -8.17 17.90
CA ASN A 251 -9.24 -8.34 19.35
C ASN A 251 -7.79 -8.68 19.73
N VAL A 252 -7.07 -7.72 20.27
CA VAL A 252 -5.68 -7.90 20.75
C VAL A 252 -5.67 -8.22 22.25
N PRO A 253 -4.91 -9.20 22.71
CA PRO A 253 -3.93 -10.03 22.00
C PRO A 253 -4.50 -11.33 21.42
N PHE A 254 -5.76 -11.62 21.57
CA PHE A 254 -6.42 -12.84 21.12
C PHE A 254 -7.48 -12.52 20.07
N TYR A 255 -7.27 -12.99 18.89
CA TYR A 255 -8.17 -12.88 17.76
C TYR A 255 -8.60 -14.28 17.27
N THR A 256 -9.72 -14.33 16.55
CA THR A 256 -10.26 -15.54 15.94
C THR A 256 -10.39 -15.32 14.44
N GLY A 257 -10.18 -16.38 13.65
CA GLY A 257 -10.35 -16.34 12.21
C GLY A 257 -11.83 -16.46 11.82
N GLU A 258 -12.21 -15.71 10.81
CA GLU A 258 -13.48 -15.78 10.08
C GLU A 258 -13.18 -16.03 8.60
N TYR A 259 -14.14 -16.54 7.84
CA TYR A 259 -13.95 -16.77 6.40
C TYR A 259 -15.25 -16.66 5.62
N GLU A 260 -15.11 -16.38 4.32
CA GLU A 260 -16.17 -16.47 3.33
C GLU A 260 -15.66 -17.23 2.09
N GLU A 261 -16.57 -17.91 1.39
CA GLU A 261 -16.29 -18.52 0.09
C GLU A 261 -16.80 -17.59 -1.00
N LEU A 262 -15.90 -17.20 -1.92
CA LEU A 262 -16.23 -16.31 -3.02
C LEU A 262 -17.07 -17.04 -4.08
N THR A 263 -18.15 -16.41 -4.50
CA THR A 263 -18.96 -16.87 -5.64
C THR A 263 -18.23 -16.56 -6.95
N PRO A 264 -18.61 -17.20 -8.08
CA PRO A 264 -18.08 -16.84 -9.40
C PRO A 264 -18.30 -15.35 -9.76
N GLU A 265 -19.39 -14.74 -9.25
CA GLU A 265 -19.65 -13.32 -9.46
C GLU A 265 -18.70 -12.44 -8.64
N ASP A 266 -18.42 -12.79 -7.38
CA ASP A 266 -17.42 -12.10 -6.57
C ASP A 266 -16.04 -12.14 -7.25
N GLU A 267 -15.64 -13.31 -7.76
CA GLU A 267 -14.39 -13.48 -8.50
C GLU A 267 -14.33 -12.61 -9.76
N ARG A 268 -15.45 -12.51 -10.50
CA ARG A 268 -15.57 -11.66 -11.68
C ARG A 268 -15.40 -10.19 -11.34
N VAL A 269 -16.15 -9.72 -10.35
CA VAL A 269 -16.13 -8.33 -9.89
C VAL A 269 -14.74 -7.96 -9.39
N GLU A 270 -14.15 -8.77 -8.52
CA GLU A 270 -12.80 -8.54 -8.01
C GLU A 270 -11.75 -8.47 -9.12
N LYS A 271 -11.81 -9.39 -10.07
CA LYS A 271 -10.83 -9.41 -11.16
C LYS A 271 -10.91 -8.13 -12.01
N LEU A 272 -12.11 -7.62 -12.27
CA LEU A 272 -12.30 -6.33 -12.94
C LEU A 272 -11.74 -5.19 -12.08
N MET A 273 -12.14 -5.13 -10.81
CA MET A 273 -11.73 -4.07 -9.88
C MET A 273 -10.22 -3.99 -9.71
N LEU A 274 -9.55 -5.12 -9.52
CA LEU A 274 -8.12 -5.16 -9.25
C LEU A 274 -7.31 -4.91 -10.53
N SER A 275 -7.63 -5.61 -11.63
CA SER A 275 -6.84 -5.52 -12.86
C SER A 275 -6.90 -4.12 -13.49
N LEU A 276 -8.09 -3.50 -13.53
CA LEU A 276 -8.29 -2.20 -14.19
C LEU A 276 -7.70 -1.02 -13.42
N ARG A 277 -7.33 -1.19 -12.14
CA ARG A 277 -6.59 -0.19 -11.35
C ARG A 277 -5.06 -0.26 -11.54
N THR A 278 -4.59 -1.09 -12.49
CA THR A 278 -3.16 -1.24 -12.78
C THR A 278 -2.84 -0.86 -14.22
N SER A 279 -1.61 -0.46 -14.47
CA SER A 279 -1.11 -0.17 -15.82
C SER A 279 -1.06 -1.41 -16.74
N GLN A 280 -1.10 -2.62 -16.18
CA GLN A 280 -1.16 -3.87 -16.94
C GLN A 280 -2.56 -4.14 -17.49
N GLY A 281 -3.59 -3.70 -16.76
CA GLY A 281 -4.99 -3.90 -17.15
C GLY A 281 -5.43 -5.36 -17.14
N ILE A 282 -6.44 -5.68 -17.94
CA ILE A 282 -7.07 -6.99 -18.03
C ILE A 282 -6.99 -7.52 -19.47
N GLU A 283 -6.90 -8.83 -19.65
CA GLU A 283 -6.95 -9.43 -21.00
C GLU A 283 -8.25 -9.07 -21.72
N GLU A 284 -8.14 -8.65 -22.99
CA GLU A 284 -9.28 -8.25 -23.82
C GLU A 284 -10.33 -9.36 -23.92
N SER A 285 -9.89 -10.61 -24.09
CA SER A 285 -10.77 -11.77 -24.14
C SER A 285 -11.62 -11.93 -22.88
N TYR A 286 -11.02 -11.67 -21.70
CA TYR A 286 -11.74 -11.74 -20.43
C TYR A 286 -12.82 -10.65 -20.35
N LEU A 287 -12.47 -9.41 -20.69
CA LEU A 287 -13.41 -8.28 -20.63
C LEU A 287 -14.62 -8.51 -21.57
N ILE A 288 -14.36 -8.94 -22.81
CA ILE A 288 -15.41 -9.22 -23.81
C ILE A 288 -16.36 -10.33 -23.36
N ASN A 289 -15.85 -11.37 -22.70
CA ASN A 289 -16.65 -12.51 -22.27
C ASN A 289 -17.45 -12.25 -20.99
N ASN A 290 -17.09 -11.21 -20.21
CA ASN A 290 -17.65 -10.98 -18.87
C ASN A 290 -18.36 -9.63 -18.71
N CYS A 291 -18.34 -8.76 -19.73
CA CYS A 291 -18.98 -7.45 -19.69
C CYS A 291 -19.81 -7.18 -20.93
N SER A 292 -20.78 -6.28 -20.82
CA SER A 292 -21.64 -5.87 -21.94
C SER A 292 -20.83 -5.17 -23.04
N LYS A 293 -20.96 -5.65 -24.29
CA LYS A 293 -20.31 -5.04 -25.45
C LYS A 293 -20.65 -3.56 -25.59
N ASN A 294 -21.91 -3.19 -25.38
CA ASN A 294 -22.35 -1.79 -25.52
C ASN A 294 -21.65 -0.88 -24.50
N ILE A 295 -21.41 -1.38 -23.29
CA ILE A 295 -20.68 -0.63 -22.26
C ILE A 295 -19.20 -0.52 -22.61
N ILE A 296 -18.59 -1.61 -23.06
CA ILE A 296 -17.19 -1.60 -23.52
C ILE A 296 -17.01 -0.59 -24.66
N ASP A 297 -17.87 -0.62 -25.68
CA ASP A 297 -17.80 0.30 -26.82
C ASP A 297 -17.99 1.77 -26.37
N LYS A 298 -18.92 2.04 -25.42
CA LYS A 298 -19.10 3.36 -24.81
C LYS A 298 -17.83 3.85 -24.13
N LEU A 299 -17.19 3.00 -23.33
CA LEU A 299 -15.98 3.34 -22.57
C LEU A 299 -14.77 3.56 -23.48
N PHE A 300 -14.66 2.85 -24.59
CA PHE A 300 -13.66 3.14 -25.62
C PHE A 300 -13.91 4.49 -26.30
N ASN A 301 -15.16 4.77 -26.67
CA ASN A 301 -15.53 6.04 -27.32
C ASN A 301 -15.33 7.27 -26.43
N SER A 302 -15.30 7.10 -25.09
CA SER A 302 -15.04 8.16 -24.11
C SER A 302 -13.57 8.22 -23.64
N ASP A 303 -12.66 7.49 -24.30
CA ASP A 303 -11.26 7.34 -23.86
C ASP A 303 -11.11 6.90 -22.38
N SER A 304 -12.13 6.19 -21.85
CA SER A 304 -12.09 5.62 -20.52
C SER A 304 -11.37 4.27 -20.48
N LEU A 305 -11.33 3.59 -21.63
CA LEU A 305 -10.54 2.38 -21.83
C LEU A 305 -9.63 2.54 -23.04
N VAL A 306 -8.44 1.96 -22.94
CA VAL A 306 -7.49 1.89 -24.07
C VAL A 306 -6.97 0.48 -24.23
N ARG A 307 -6.62 0.13 -25.47
CA ARG A 307 -6.04 -1.16 -25.81
C ARG A 307 -4.52 -1.06 -25.84
N VAL A 308 -3.83 -1.95 -25.12
CA VAL A 308 -2.37 -2.03 -25.10
C VAL A 308 -1.95 -3.48 -25.32
N GLY A 309 -1.50 -3.79 -26.51
CA GLY A 309 -1.21 -5.17 -26.90
C GLY A 309 -2.48 -6.05 -26.85
N ARG A 310 -2.49 -7.05 -25.96
CA ARG A 310 -3.62 -7.96 -25.74
C ARG A 310 -4.46 -7.57 -24.51
N SER A 311 -4.10 -6.50 -23.84
CA SER A 311 -4.79 -6.04 -22.64
C SER A 311 -5.61 -4.79 -22.92
N ILE A 312 -6.66 -4.61 -22.12
CA ILE A 312 -7.44 -3.39 -22.01
C ILE A 312 -7.19 -2.82 -20.62
N ARG A 313 -6.97 -1.52 -20.54
CA ARG A 313 -6.74 -0.83 -19.29
C ARG A 313 -7.43 0.54 -19.25
N ILE A 314 -7.61 1.05 -18.06
CA ILE A 314 -7.91 2.47 -17.84
C ILE A 314 -6.59 3.25 -18.06
N PRO A 315 -6.56 4.33 -18.86
CA PRO A 315 -5.38 5.18 -18.99
C PRO A 315 -4.98 5.76 -17.63
N GLU A 316 -3.67 5.87 -17.34
CA GLU A 316 -3.17 6.37 -16.05
C GLU A 316 -3.74 7.74 -15.67
N LYS A 317 -3.92 8.62 -16.64
CA LYS A 317 -4.57 9.94 -16.46
C LYS A 317 -6.02 9.88 -15.97
N ARG A 318 -6.65 8.70 -15.97
CA ARG A 318 -8.02 8.47 -15.51
C ARG A 318 -8.08 7.55 -14.28
N PHE A 319 -6.95 7.19 -13.69
CA PHE A 319 -6.94 6.36 -12.49
C PHE A 319 -7.67 7.00 -11.31
N PHE A 320 -7.65 8.33 -11.19
CA PHE A 320 -8.40 9.04 -10.15
C PHE A 320 -9.91 8.75 -10.18
N VAL A 321 -10.47 8.55 -11.36
CA VAL A 321 -11.90 8.22 -11.57
C VAL A 321 -12.12 6.75 -11.97
N SER A 322 -11.16 5.88 -11.69
CA SER A 322 -11.23 4.46 -12.08
C SER A 322 -12.43 3.74 -11.50
N ASP A 323 -12.84 4.09 -10.29
CA ASP A 323 -13.97 3.47 -9.61
C ASP A 323 -15.29 3.69 -10.34
N ASP A 324 -15.52 4.88 -10.91
CA ASP A 324 -16.70 5.16 -11.70
C ASP A 324 -16.70 4.38 -13.02
N ILE A 325 -15.53 4.29 -13.67
CA ILE A 325 -15.36 3.52 -14.91
C ILE A 325 -15.61 2.03 -14.65
N ILE A 326 -15.05 1.49 -13.57
CA ILE A 326 -15.20 0.08 -13.18
C ILE A 326 -16.66 -0.22 -12.83
N ARG A 327 -17.34 0.69 -12.12
CA ARG A 327 -18.76 0.53 -11.72
C ARG A 327 -19.68 0.39 -12.94
N GLU A 328 -19.35 0.99 -14.08
CA GLU A 328 -20.13 0.80 -15.33
C GLU A 328 -19.96 -0.62 -15.91
N LEU A 329 -18.85 -1.32 -15.63
CA LEU A 329 -18.54 -2.66 -16.12
C LEU A 329 -19.10 -3.80 -15.26
N ILE A 330 -19.39 -3.52 -13.99
CA ILE A 330 -19.94 -4.46 -13.02
C ILE A 330 -21.47 -4.48 -13.13
#